data_1d66c09c2254e1105650911d76c39143
#
_entry.id   1d66c09c2254e1105650911d76c39143
#
_cell.length_a   1.000
_cell.length_b   1.000
_cell.length_c   1.000
_cell.angle_alpha   90.00
_cell.angle_beta   90.00
_cell.angle_gamma   90.00
#
_symmetry.space_group_name_H-M   'P 1'
#
loop_
_entity.id
_entity.type
_entity.pdbx_description
1 polymer ?
#
loop_
_entity_poly.entity_id
_entity_poly.type
_entity_poly.pdbx_seq_one_letter_code
_entity_poly.pdbx_strand_id
1 'polypeptide(L)'
;MESNVERVKRKRDLLRHKIEIKGHKNKKVRHFKGQEYLIEDFAQHTETGETLVIYRALYGNCKLYARPLDMFASEVDRVKYPNATQRFRMELIY
;
A
#
# COMPACT_ATOMS: atom_id res chain seq x y z
N MET A 1 -17.91 9.73 -15.48
CA MET A 1 -18.54 9.31 -14.22
C MET A 1 -18.45 7.79 -14.10
N GLU A 2 -18.07 7.30 -12.95
CA GLU A 2 -17.92 5.87 -12.71
C GLU A 2 -19.27 5.18 -12.56
N SER A 3 -19.45 4.02 -13.22
CA SER A 3 -20.65 3.21 -13.08
C SER A 3 -20.69 2.49 -11.71
N ASN A 4 -21.87 1.98 -11.33
CA ASN A 4 -21.99 1.19 -10.10
C ASN A 4 -21.15 -0.10 -10.16
N VAL A 5 -21.08 -0.73 -11.35
CA VAL A 5 -20.27 -1.93 -11.56
C VAL A 5 -18.79 -1.64 -11.36
N GLU A 6 -18.30 -0.54 -11.93
CA GLU A 6 -16.91 -0.12 -11.77
C GLU A 6 -16.57 0.23 -10.32
N ARG A 7 -17.50 0.87 -9.62
CA ARG A 7 -17.33 1.24 -8.21
C ARG A 7 -17.21 0.01 -7.32
N VAL A 8 -18.07 -0.98 -7.52
CA VAL A 8 -18.05 -2.24 -6.76
C VAL A 8 -16.75 -2.99 -7.06
N LYS A 9 -16.35 -3.05 -8.33
CA LYS A 9 -15.10 -3.70 -8.73
C LYS A 9 -13.90 -3.03 -8.09
N ARG A 10 -13.86 -1.70 -8.06
CA ARG A 10 -12.76 -0.94 -7.44
C ARG A 10 -12.65 -1.24 -5.95
N LYS A 11 -13.76 -1.26 -5.23
CA LYS A 11 -13.78 -1.58 -3.80
C LYS A 11 -13.28 -2.99 -3.53
N ARG A 12 -13.69 -3.94 -4.35
CA ARG A 12 -13.27 -5.34 -4.24
C ARG A 12 -11.78 -5.48 -4.50
N ASP A 13 -11.27 -4.83 -5.54
CA ASP A 13 -9.84 -4.86 -5.88
C ASP A 13 -9.00 -4.25 -4.77
N LEU A 14 -9.46 -3.15 -4.18
CA LEU A 14 -8.77 -2.49 -3.07
C LEU A 14 -8.72 -3.39 -1.84
N LEU A 15 -9.82 -4.06 -1.52
CA LEU A 15 -9.87 -5.01 -0.40
C LEU A 15 -8.93 -6.19 -0.63
N ARG A 16 -8.90 -6.74 -1.85
CA ARG A 16 -7.97 -7.81 -2.21
C ARG A 16 -6.53 -7.37 -2.05
N HIS A 17 -6.21 -6.14 -2.46
CA HIS A 17 -4.86 -5.61 -2.34
C HIS A 17 -4.45 -5.47 -0.87
N LYS A 18 -5.35 -5.00 -0.01
CA LYS A 18 -5.09 -4.92 1.44
C LYS A 18 -4.82 -6.29 2.05
N ILE A 19 -5.62 -7.29 1.68
CA ILE A 19 -5.47 -8.66 2.15
C ILE A 19 -4.13 -9.22 1.67
N GLU A 20 -3.77 -8.97 0.42
CA GLU A 20 -2.50 -9.41 -0.15
C GLU A 20 -1.30 -8.80 0.59
N ILE A 21 -1.32 -7.49 0.81
CA ILE A 21 -0.27 -6.80 1.57
C ILE A 21 -0.14 -7.41 2.96
N LYS A 22 -1.26 -7.60 3.66
CA LYS A 22 -1.28 -8.12 5.02
C LYS A 22 -0.75 -9.56 5.12
N GLY A 23 -0.86 -10.33 4.04
CA GLY A 23 -0.35 -11.70 3.98
C GLY A 23 1.12 -11.82 3.62
N HIS A 24 1.84 -10.72 3.39
CA HIS A 24 3.20 -10.76 2.84
C HIS A 24 4.24 -10.05 3.71
N LYS A 25 4.26 -10.41 5.00
CA LYS A 25 5.32 -10.01 5.91
C LYS A 25 6.68 -10.46 5.35
N ASN A 26 7.71 -9.64 5.52
CA ASN A 26 9.08 -9.88 5.06
C ASN A 26 9.23 -9.89 3.52
N LYS A 27 8.28 -9.30 2.81
CA LYS A 27 8.33 -9.16 1.34
C LYS A 27 8.56 -7.71 0.97
N LYS A 28 9.18 -7.53 -0.22
CA LYS A 28 9.44 -6.19 -0.76
C LYS A 28 8.24 -5.64 -1.49
N VAL A 29 8.08 -4.32 -1.39
CA VAL A 29 7.11 -3.56 -2.17
C VAL A 29 7.83 -2.44 -2.91
N ARG A 30 7.23 -2.00 -4.03
CA ARG A 30 7.69 -0.82 -4.77
C ARG A 30 6.65 0.29 -4.65
N HIS A 31 7.13 1.46 -4.26
CA HIS A 31 6.33 2.68 -4.30
C HIS A 31 6.16 3.12 -5.76
N PHE A 32 5.03 3.72 -6.10
CA PHE A 32 4.77 4.14 -7.49
C PHE A 32 5.80 5.15 -8.02
N LYS A 33 6.55 5.83 -7.15
CA LYS A 33 7.65 6.71 -7.53
C LYS A 33 8.98 5.98 -7.72
N GLY A 34 9.01 4.65 -7.50
CA GLY A 34 10.16 3.81 -7.80
C GLY A 34 10.95 3.28 -6.62
N GLN A 35 10.81 3.89 -5.44
CA GLN A 35 11.56 3.44 -4.26
C GLN A 35 11.04 2.09 -3.77
N GLU A 36 11.94 1.28 -3.20
CA GLU A 36 11.59 -0.03 -2.66
C GLU A 36 11.66 -0.04 -1.14
N TYR A 37 10.79 -0.84 -0.56
CA TYR A 37 10.67 -1.00 0.90
C TYR A 37 10.47 -2.47 1.23
N LEU A 38 10.78 -2.82 2.48
CA LEU A 38 10.53 -4.15 3.03
C LEU A 38 9.42 -4.05 4.06
N ILE A 39 8.38 -4.86 3.91
CA ILE A 39 7.34 -5.00 4.94
C ILE A 39 7.94 -5.82 6.07
N GLU A 40 8.15 -5.21 7.23
CA GLU A 40 8.74 -5.91 8.37
C GLU A 40 7.71 -6.52 9.28
N ASP A 41 6.60 -5.84 9.51
CA ASP A 41 5.57 -6.33 10.42
C ASP A 41 4.27 -5.54 10.28
N PHE A 42 3.28 -5.96 11.04
CA PHE A 42 2.02 -5.25 11.21
C PHE A 42 1.78 -5.03 12.69
N ALA A 43 1.20 -3.90 13.04
CA ALA A 43 0.88 -3.55 14.42
C ALA A 43 -0.51 -2.94 14.48
N GLN A 44 -1.12 -2.98 15.65
CA GLN A 44 -2.38 -2.30 15.89
C GLN A 44 -2.12 -0.95 16.54
N HIS A 45 -2.71 0.11 16.00
CA HIS A 45 -2.65 1.43 16.62
C HIS A 45 -3.45 1.38 17.92
N THR A 46 -2.82 1.77 19.03
CA THR A 46 -3.44 1.62 20.36
C THR A 46 -4.67 2.50 20.56
N GLU A 47 -4.74 3.65 19.89
CA GLU A 47 -5.85 4.59 20.06
C GLU A 47 -6.99 4.34 19.07
N THR A 48 -6.66 4.09 17.80
CA THR A 48 -7.65 3.96 16.74
C THR A 48 -8.06 2.53 16.46
N GLY A 49 -7.22 1.56 16.84
CA GLY A 49 -7.43 0.15 16.52
C GLY A 49 -7.10 -0.22 15.08
N GLU A 50 -6.70 0.75 14.25
CA GLU A 50 -6.37 0.44 12.85
C GLU A 50 -5.07 -0.36 12.74
N THR A 51 -4.95 -1.13 11.65
CA THR A 51 -3.73 -1.85 11.34
C THR A 51 -2.69 -0.90 10.76
N LEU A 52 -1.47 -0.94 11.32
CA LEU A 52 -0.31 -0.22 10.81
C LEU A 52 0.61 -1.18 10.08
N VAL A 53 1.15 -0.75 8.96
CA VAL A 53 2.24 -1.45 8.26
C VAL A 53 3.54 -0.88 8.78
N ILE A 54 4.42 -1.75 9.28
CA ILE A 54 5.77 -1.39 9.72
C ILE A 54 6.70 -1.78 8.58
N TYR A 55 7.35 -0.79 7.97
CA TYR A 55 8.14 -1.04 6.77
C TYR A 55 9.42 -0.23 6.75
N ARG A 56 10.44 -0.79 6.11
CA ARG A 56 11.79 -0.21 6.08
C ARG A 56 12.13 0.22 4.67
N ALA A 57 12.68 1.43 4.54
CA ALA A 57 13.23 1.89 3.27
C ALA A 57 14.46 1.05 2.91
N LEU A 58 14.55 0.64 1.65
CA LEU A 58 15.71 -0.08 1.12
C LEU A 58 16.63 0.90 0.36
N TYR A 59 16.69 2.11 0.84
CA TYR A 59 17.55 3.18 0.30
C TYR A 59 17.91 4.16 1.42
N GLY A 60 18.87 5.02 1.17
CA GLY A 60 19.29 6.05 2.11
C GLY A 60 19.72 5.47 3.45
N ASN A 61 19.17 5.98 4.53
CA ASN A 61 19.48 5.54 5.89
C ASN A 61 18.70 4.30 6.34
N CYS A 62 17.96 3.67 5.45
CA CYS A 62 17.15 2.49 5.75
C CYS A 62 16.21 2.72 6.94
N LYS A 63 15.54 3.85 6.97
CA LYS A 63 14.62 4.20 8.06
C LYS A 63 13.44 3.26 8.14
N LEU A 64 12.98 3.03 9.35
CA LEU A 64 11.78 2.27 9.64
C LEU A 64 10.60 3.22 9.75
N TYR A 65 9.50 2.88 9.09
CA TYR A 65 8.29 3.70 9.05
C TYR A 65 7.09 2.91 9.52
N ALA A 66 6.06 3.63 9.95
CA ALA A 66 4.74 3.07 10.23
C ALA A 66 3.69 3.89 9.47
N ARG A 67 2.77 3.21 8.80
CA ARG A 67 1.68 3.85 8.06
C ARG A 67 0.43 3.01 8.17
N PRO A 68 -0.76 3.62 8.31
CA PRO A 68 -2.00 2.86 8.27
C PRO A 68 -2.10 2.02 7.00
N LEU A 69 -2.56 0.77 7.15
CA LEU A 69 -2.72 -0.16 6.03
C LEU A 69 -3.59 0.46 4.93
N ASP A 70 -4.65 1.17 5.30
CA ASP A 70 -5.56 1.80 4.34
C ASP A 70 -4.84 2.81 3.46
N MET A 71 -3.88 3.54 4.00
CA MET A 71 -3.06 4.48 3.23
C MET A 71 -1.97 3.76 2.43
N PHE A 72 -1.31 2.79 3.06
CA PHE A 72 -0.23 2.03 2.44
C PHE A 72 -0.72 1.28 1.20
N ALA A 73 -1.90 0.68 1.27
CA ALA A 73 -2.49 -0.11 0.18
C ALA A 73 -3.44 0.70 -0.71
N SER A 74 -3.48 2.02 -0.59
CA SER A 74 -4.39 2.85 -1.37
C SER A 74 -3.98 2.95 -2.83
N GLU A 75 -4.94 3.32 -3.67
CA GLU A 75 -4.67 3.59 -5.09
C GLU A 75 -3.87 4.88 -5.24
N VAL A 76 -3.08 4.94 -6.30
CA VAL A 76 -2.39 6.17 -6.70
C VAL A 76 -3.44 7.21 -7.11
N ASP A 77 -3.26 8.45 -6.66
CA ASP A 77 -4.09 9.58 -7.09
C ASP A 77 -3.77 9.92 -8.54
N ARG A 78 -4.66 9.51 -9.45
CA ARG A 78 -4.49 9.70 -10.90
C ARG A 78 -4.69 11.14 -11.34
N VAL A 79 -5.34 11.95 -10.52
CA VAL A 79 -5.47 13.39 -10.82
C VAL A 79 -4.13 14.07 -10.60
N LYS A 80 -3.46 13.76 -9.49
CA LYS A 80 -2.15 14.31 -9.14
C LYS A 80 -1.00 13.66 -9.92
N TYR A 81 -1.12 12.36 -10.21
CA TYR A 81 -0.07 11.58 -10.88
C TYR A 81 -0.66 10.82 -12.09
N PRO A 82 -1.02 11.54 -13.17
CA PRO A 82 -1.72 10.90 -14.31
C PRO A 82 -0.85 9.91 -15.08
N ASN A 83 0.47 10.00 -14.96
CA ASN A 83 1.41 9.15 -15.70
C ASN A 83 1.92 7.98 -14.87
N ALA A 84 1.41 7.77 -13.66
CA ALA A 84 1.83 6.65 -12.82
C ALA A 84 1.49 5.32 -13.50
N THR A 85 2.47 4.39 -13.52
CA THR A 85 2.31 3.08 -14.14
C THR A 85 1.72 2.06 -13.17
N GLN A 86 1.92 2.24 -11.87
CA GLN A 86 1.31 1.40 -10.86
C GLN A 86 -0.10 1.88 -10.53
N ARG A 87 -1.00 0.94 -10.28
CA ARG A 87 -2.35 1.24 -9.83
C ARG A 87 -2.38 1.64 -8.36
N PHE A 88 -1.65 0.89 -7.53
CA PHE A 88 -1.61 1.11 -6.09
C PHE A 88 -0.33 1.83 -5.69
N ARG A 89 -0.41 2.55 -4.57
CA ARG A 89 0.72 3.32 -4.03
C ARG A 89 1.91 2.42 -3.74
N MET A 90 1.66 1.23 -3.20
CA MET A 90 2.66 0.21 -2.91
C MET A 90 2.21 -1.10 -3.54
N GLU A 91 3.08 -1.72 -4.34
CA GLU A 91 2.79 -3.01 -4.97
C GLU A 91 3.90 -4.01 -4.64
N LEU A 92 3.48 -5.27 -4.39
CA LEU A 92 4.42 -6.34 -4.07
C LEU A 92 5.36 -6.62 -5.24
N ILE A 93 6.62 -6.89 -4.91
CA ILE A 93 7.64 -7.34 -5.85
C ILE A 93 7.79 -8.85 -5.63
N TYR A 94 7.46 -9.61 -6.66
CA TYR A 94 7.57 -11.08 -6.62
C TYR A 94 8.89 -11.56 -7.20
#